data_8e52423f6c850e913f001b7f7c2432a5
#
_entry.id   8e52423f6c850e913f001b7f7c2432a5
#
_cell.length_a   1.000
_cell.length_b   1.000
_cell.length_c   1.000
_cell.angle_alpha   90.00
_cell.angle_beta   90.00
_cell.angle_gamma   90.00
#
_symmetry.space_group_name_H-M   'P 1'
#
loop_
_entity.id
_entity.type
_entity.pdbx_description
1 polymer ?
#
loop_
_entity_poly.entity_id
_entity_poly.type
_entity_poly.pdbx_seq_one_letter_code
_entity_poly.pdbx_strand_id
1 'polypeptide(L)'
;MRKTLFALLVAVIGCVSMLLTSCKRDKPAEQALVSDSSAFNPWKLGVAFWTFHTFSLPEALTLIDSSGVDYVEAVTFFKSGAALKDSLIGQLSPAGLQKVKDMLAGHNLTVESMYIGGDKTIKSWKDQFEIAKFLGAKFVTTEPPLDMWDEIDSLAGQYRMKVAIHEHWKGVSKYWHPDSVLAAIKGHPNFGACADLGHWPKSGVNPVDAVKQLEGHIIAIHLKDIAEFNNMKIQDVPVGTGIVDFPAVFAELKRQHFDGPIYIERDAEDKPSNLPSVLKTVEYYNDQMKKVQ
;
A
#
# COMPACT_ATOMS: atom_id res chain seq x y z
N MET A 1 -23.44 65.74 31.02
CA MET A 1 -22.98 66.37 32.34
C MET A 1 -21.54 65.90 32.53
N ARG A 2 -20.67 66.95 32.65
CA ARG A 2 -19.30 67.03 33.29
C ARG A 2 -18.25 66.02 32.74
N LYS A 3 -17.25 66.48 31.87
CA LYS A 3 -16.05 67.30 32.15
C LYS A 3 -15.15 66.64 33.21
N THR A 4 -13.87 66.33 32.87
CA THR A 4 -12.66 67.18 32.88
C THR A 4 -11.50 66.30 32.39
N LEU A 5 -10.77 66.55 31.38
CA LEU A 5 -9.65 67.48 31.09
C LEU A 5 -8.64 67.59 32.22
N PHE A 6 -7.41 67.10 32.05
CA PHE A 6 -6.19 67.79 32.51
C PHE A 6 -4.99 67.40 31.61
N ALA A 7 -4.32 68.46 31.23
CA ALA A 7 -3.17 68.51 30.36
C ALA A 7 -1.87 68.83 31.13
N LEU A 8 -0.78 68.77 30.36
CA LEU A 8 0.57 69.34 30.60
C LEU A 8 1.53 68.54 31.52
N LEU A 9 2.77 68.34 31.18
CA LEU A 9 3.82 69.34 30.83
C LEU A 9 5.08 68.65 30.25
N VAL A 10 5.75 69.38 29.42
CA VAL A 10 7.02 69.21 28.73
C VAL A 10 8.23 69.14 29.67
N ALA A 11 9.24 68.36 29.34
CA ALA A 11 10.63 68.70 29.59
C ALA A 11 11.55 68.09 28.49
N VAL A 12 12.15 69.01 27.75
CA VAL A 12 13.26 68.78 26.80
C VAL A 12 14.55 68.76 27.62
N ILE A 13 15.37 67.74 27.50
CA ILE A 13 16.80 67.84 27.79
C ILE A 13 17.57 67.15 26.67
N GLY A 14 18.27 67.95 25.87
CA GLY A 14 19.19 67.51 24.86
C GLY A 14 20.49 67.01 25.50
N CYS A 15 21.05 65.97 24.94
CA CYS A 15 22.46 65.64 25.07
C CYS A 15 22.99 65.10 23.75
N VAL A 16 23.88 65.87 23.18
CA VAL A 16 24.73 65.49 22.02
C VAL A 16 25.71 64.45 22.51
N SER A 17 25.80 63.33 21.79
CA SER A 17 26.94 62.42 21.94
C SER A 17 27.23 61.71 20.62
N MET A 18 28.38 62.02 20.16
CA MET A 18 29.27 61.50 19.13
C MET A 18 28.91 60.17 18.44
N LEU A 19 28.86 60.28 17.12
CA LEU A 19 28.97 59.17 16.16
C LEU A 19 30.35 58.48 16.30
N LEU A 20 30.33 57.23 16.70
CA LEU A 20 31.39 56.28 16.44
C LEU A 20 30.86 55.27 15.45
N THR A 21 31.21 55.42 14.19
CA THR A 21 31.00 54.47 13.11
C THR A 21 31.89 53.25 13.33
N SER A 22 31.33 52.19 13.91
CA SER A 22 31.97 50.86 13.91
C SER A 22 31.52 50.13 12.64
N CYS A 23 32.42 49.99 11.70
CA CYS A 23 32.27 49.06 10.57
C CYS A 23 32.24 47.62 11.09
N LYS A 24 31.05 47.06 11.24
CA LYS A 24 30.87 45.63 11.34
C LYS A 24 30.94 45.04 9.91
N ARG A 25 31.98 44.28 9.66
CA ARG A 25 32.03 43.38 8.49
C ARG A 25 30.90 42.40 8.62
N ASP A 26 29.92 42.47 7.70
CA ASP A 26 28.94 41.43 7.50
C ASP A 26 29.65 40.19 7.06
N LYS A 27 29.64 39.14 7.90
CA LYS A 27 29.96 37.78 7.49
C LYS A 27 28.86 37.33 6.51
N PRO A 28 29.19 36.65 5.41
CA PRO A 28 28.18 36.05 4.56
C PRO A 28 27.30 35.13 5.42
N ALA A 29 26.00 35.27 5.30
CA ALA A 29 25.04 34.34 5.87
C ALA A 29 25.36 32.94 5.30
N GLU A 30 25.90 32.08 6.13
CA GLU A 30 26.00 30.66 5.89
C GLU A 30 24.56 30.16 5.71
N GLN A 31 24.18 29.90 4.45
CA GLN A 31 22.93 29.21 4.16
C GLN A 31 22.99 27.87 4.91
N ALA A 32 22.31 27.82 6.06
CA ALA A 32 22.00 26.56 6.70
C ALA A 32 21.28 25.72 5.65
N LEU A 33 21.96 24.71 5.16
CA LEU A 33 21.32 23.58 4.47
C LEU A 33 20.32 23.05 5.49
N VAL A 34 19.05 23.39 5.30
CA VAL A 34 17.94 22.71 5.98
C VAL A 34 18.03 21.28 5.45
N SER A 35 18.70 20.44 6.21
CA SER A 35 18.57 19.00 6.05
C SER A 35 17.10 18.69 6.39
N ASP A 36 16.30 18.49 5.35
CA ASP A 36 14.99 17.90 5.50
C ASP A 36 15.17 16.45 5.95
N SER A 37 15.48 16.30 7.24
CA SER A 37 15.53 15.01 7.91
C SER A 37 14.11 14.68 8.42
N SER A 38 13.11 14.64 7.52
CA SER A 38 11.95 13.82 7.79
C SER A 38 12.44 12.38 7.73
N ALA A 39 12.67 11.77 8.89
CA ALA A 39 13.10 10.39 8.98
C ALA A 39 12.10 9.54 8.16
N PHE A 40 12.62 8.77 7.21
CA PHE A 40 11.80 7.85 6.41
C PHE A 40 11.04 6.92 7.36
N ASN A 41 9.71 6.97 7.31
CA ASN A 41 8.87 6.05 8.05
C ASN A 41 8.66 4.81 7.16
N PRO A 42 9.07 3.61 7.59
CA PRO A 42 8.90 2.39 6.80
C PRO A 42 7.44 2.20 6.38
N TRP A 43 7.25 1.70 5.15
CA TRP A 43 5.93 1.36 4.66
C TRP A 43 5.29 0.27 5.51
N LYS A 44 3.95 0.25 5.57
CA LYS A 44 3.20 -0.81 6.25
C LYS A 44 3.47 -2.14 5.57
N LEU A 45 4.09 -3.08 6.29
CA LEU A 45 4.24 -4.45 5.84
C LEU A 45 3.04 -5.26 6.28
N GLY A 46 2.45 -6.00 5.37
CA GLY A 46 1.35 -6.92 5.63
C GLY A 46 1.52 -8.25 4.90
N VAL A 47 0.52 -9.09 5.00
CA VAL A 47 0.44 -10.37 4.27
C VAL A 47 -0.89 -10.41 3.51
N ALA A 48 -0.84 -10.76 2.22
CA ALA A 48 -2.03 -11.10 1.46
C ALA A 48 -2.55 -12.47 1.91
N PHE A 49 -3.85 -12.59 2.16
CA PHE A 49 -4.47 -13.87 2.57
C PHE A 49 -4.15 -15.00 1.59
N TRP A 50 -3.98 -14.64 0.31
CA TRP A 50 -3.63 -15.61 -0.74
C TRP A 50 -2.37 -16.44 -0.41
N THR A 51 -1.42 -15.87 0.33
CA THR A 51 -0.23 -16.56 0.83
C THR A 51 -0.57 -17.86 1.57
N PHE A 52 -1.74 -17.93 2.19
CA PHE A 52 -2.22 -19.09 2.95
C PHE A 52 -3.52 -19.67 2.37
N HIS A 53 -3.71 -19.61 1.05
CA HIS A 53 -4.94 -20.00 0.35
C HIS A 53 -5.34 -21.48 0.49
N THR A 54 -4.42 -22.32 0.91
CA THR A 54 -4.68 -23.75 1.23
C THR A 54 -5.27 -23.98 2.61
N PHE A 55 -5.32 -22.94 3.44
CA PHE A 55 -5.85 -22.97 4.82
C PHE A 55 -7.23 -22.32 4.89
N SER A 56 -7.98 -22.63 5.96
CA SER A 56 -9.17 -21.89 6.33
C SER A 56 -8.80 -20.54 6.98
N LEU A 57 -9.73 -19.59 7.01
CA LEU A 57 -9.46 -18.26 7.60
C LEU A 57 -8.89 -18.33 9.04
N PRO A 58 -9.46 -19.09 10.00
CA PRO A 58 -8.90 -19.15 11.35
C PRO A 58 -7.44 -19.66 11.38
N GLU A 59 -7.12 -20.65 10.54
CA GLU A 59 -5.76 -21.18 10.44
C GLU A 59 -4.81 -20.16 9.80
N ALA A 60 -5.25 -19.51 8.71
CA ALA A 60 -4.48 -18.47 8.04
C ALA A 60 -4.20 -17.28 8.97
N LEU A 61 -5.20 -16.82 9.74
CA LEU A 61 -5.01 -15.72 10.70
C LEU A 61 -3.99 -16.08 11.79
N THR A 62 -4.01 -17.32 12.27
CA THR A 62 -3.00 -17.79 13.23
C THR A 62 -1.58 -17.79 12.65
N LEU A 63 -1.43 -18.17 11.38
CA LEU A 63 -0.14 -18.14 10.67
C LEU A 63 0.32 -16.71 10.43
N ILE A 64 -0.58 -15.82 10.03
CA ILE A 64 -0.27 -14.40 9.80
C ILE A 64 0.13 -13.71 11.11
N ASP A 65 -0.63 -13.89 12.18
CA ASP A 65 -0.32 -13.38 13.53
C ASP A 65 1.07 -13.83 14.00
N SER A 66 1.40 -15.12 13.76
CA SER A 66 2.72 -15.69 14.06
C SER A 66 3.87 -15.05 13.27
N SER A 67 3.60 -14.33 12.20
CA SER A 67 4.62 -13.61 11.43
C SER A 67 4.96 -12.23 11.99
N GLY A 68 4.17 -11.72 12.94
CA GLY A 68 4.39 -10.44 13.59
C GLY A 68 4.03 -9.23 12.74
N VAL A 69 3.20 -9.41 11.68
CA VAL A 69 2.65 -8.30 10.90
C VAL A 69 1.27 -7.91 11.42
N ASP A 70 0.93 -6.62 11.31
CA ASP A 70 -0.34 -6.07 11.79
C ASP A 70 -1.37 -5.83 10.66
N TYR A 71 -0.94 -5.92 9.40
CA TYR A 71 -1.75 -5.55 8.25
C TYR A 71 -1.99 -6.74 7.32
N VAL A 72 -3.18 -6.74 6.71
CA VAL A 72 -3.54 -7.78 5.74
C VAL A 72 -4.24 -7.19 4.52
N GLU A 73 -4.04 -7.85 3.38
CA GLU A 73 -4.97 -7.83 2.27
C GLU A 73 -5.91 -9.02 2.39
N ALA A 74 -7.19 -8.75 2.66
CA ALA A 74 -8.21 -9.79 2.70
C ALA A 74 -8.63 -10.19 1.27
N VAL A 75 -9.31 -11.33 1.13
CA VAL A 75 -9.73 -11.85 -0.19
C VAL A 75 -11.17 -12.32 -0.10
N THR A 76 -12.06 -11.83 -0.99
CA THR A 76 -13.49 -12.19 -0.94
C THR A 76 -13.77 -13.66 -1.27
N PHE A 77 -12.92 -14.30 -2.07
CA PHE A 77 -13.01 -15.72 -2.41
C PHE A 77 -12.18 -16.63 -1.51
N PHE A 78 -11.82 -16.16 -0.31
CA PHE A 78 -11.14 -16.95 0.72
C PHE A 78 -12.13 -17.76 1.55
N LYS A 79 -11.79 -19.01 1.93
CA LYS A 79 -12.65 -19.91 2.73
C LYS A 79 -12.71 -19.46 4.18
N SER A 80 -13.92 -19.24 4.68
CA SER A 80 -14.15 -18.70 6.03
C SER A 80 -13.96 -19.71 7.18
N GLY A 81 -13.82 -20.99 6.87
CA GLY A 81 -13.67 -22.07 7.85
C GLY A 81 -14.98 -22.74 8.26
N ALA A 82 -14.86 -23.90 8.91
CA ALA A 82 -15.98 -24.79 9.25
C ALA A 82 -17.10 -24.11 10.07
N ALA A 83 -16.74 -23.21 10.99
CA ALA A 83 -17.71 -22.45 11.80
C ALA A 83 -18.64 -21.56 10.96
N LEU A 84 -18.26 -21.24 9.72
CA LEU A 84 -19.03 -20.52 8.73
C LEU A 84 -19.35 -21.37 7.48
N LYS A 85 -19.33 -22.70 7.66
CA LYS A 85 -19.66 -23.70 6.63
C LYS A 85 -18.73 -23.63 5.40
N ASP A 86 -17.48 -23.24 5.58
CA ASP A 86 -16.48 -23.04 4.52
C ASP A 86 -16.94 -22.16 3.36
N SER A 87 -17.95 -21.30 3.62
CA SER A 87 -18.39 -20.32 2.62
C SER A 87 -17.27 -19.34 2.29
N LEU A 88 -17.28 -18.81 1.09
CA LEU A 88 -16.36 -17.73 0.73
C LEU A 88 -16.72 -16.44 1.49
N ILE A 89 -15.74 -15.65 1.89
CA ILE A 89 -15.98 -14.40 2.64
C ILE A 89 -16.97 -13.51 1.90
N GLY A 90 -16.85 -13.39 0.58
CA GLY A 90 -17.74 -12.60 -0.28
C GLY A 90 -19.20 -13.11 -0.37
N GLN A 91 -19.49 -14.28 0.20
CA GLN A 91 -20.82 -14.91 0.18
C GLN A 91 -21.47 -14.96 1.57
N LEU A 92 -20.77 -14.43 2.59
CA LEU A 92 -21.25 -14.47 3.97
C LEU A 92 -22.41 -13.49 4.19
N SER A 93 -23.34 -13.89 5.06
CA SER A 93 -24.35 -12.98 5.60
C SER A 93 -23.70 -11.87 6.45
N PRO A 94 -24.40 -10.77 6.76
CA PRO A 94 -23.88 -9.74 7.67
C PRO A 94 -23.40 -10.28 9.01
N ALA A 95 -24.10 -11.27 9.58
CA ALA A 95 -23.67 -11.94 10.81
C ALA A 95 -22.40 -12.78 10.62
N GLY A 96 -22.22 -13.38 9.44
CA GLY A 96 -20.99 -14.10 9.08
C GLY A 96 -19.81 -13.15 8.91
N LEU A 97 -20.02 -12.02 8.25
CA LEU A 97 -18.99 -10.97 8.10
C LEU A 97 -18.59 -10.37 9.45
N GLN A 98 -19.53 -10.21 10.38
CA GLN A 98 -19.20 -9.77 11.74
C GLN A 98 -18.26 -10.77 12.43
N LYS A 99 -18.49 -12.06 12.30
CA LYS A 99 -17.58 -13.09 12.84
C LYS A 99 -16.17 -13.00 12.21
N VAL A 100 -16.07 -12.74 10.91
CA VAL A 100 -14.77 -12.50 10.25
C VAL A 100 -14.08 -11.29 10.87
N LYS A 101 -14.81 -10.20 11.07
CA LYS A 101 -14.29 -8.98 11.71
C LYS A 101 -13.83 -9.23 13.15
N ASP A 102 -14.59 -10.01 13.91
CA ASP A 102 -14.23 -10.38 15.28
C ASP A 102 -12.98 -11.28 15.33
N MET A 103 -12.83 -12.21 14.38
CA MET A 103 -11.62 -13.04 14.26
C MET A 103 -10.39 -12.17 13.93
N LEU A 104 -10.48 -11.24 12.98
CA LEU A 104 -9.41 -10.30 12.67
C LEU A 104 -9.00 -9.48 13.90
N ALA A 105 -9.99 -8.94 14.63
CA ALA A 105 -9.74 -8.18 15.84
C ALA A 105 -9.11 -9.04 16.96
N GLY A 106 -9.48 -10.32 17.05
CA GLY A 106 -8.90 -11.26 18.01
C GLY A 106 -7.40 -11.54 17.77
N HIS A 107 -6.93 -11.34 16.54
CA HIS A 107 -5.51 -11.43 16.15
C HIS A 107 -4.84 -10.04 15.99
N ASN A 108 -5.50 -8.95 16.39
CA ASN A 108 -5.02 -7.57 16.19
C ASN A 108 -4.66 -7.22 14.72
N LEU A 109 -5.28 -7.88 13.75
CA LEU A 109 -5.02 -7.69 12.34
C LEU A 109 -5.93 -6.61 11.74
N THR A 110 -5.34 -5.69 11.01
CA THR A 110 -6.04 -4.59 10.31
C THR A 110 -6.12 -4.88 8.81
N VAL A 111 -7.34 -4.86 8.26
CA VAL A 111 -7.55 -4.96 6.81
C VAL A 111 -7.26 -3.59 6.18
N GLU A 112 -6.14 -3.46 5.47
CA GLU A 112 -5.82 -2.24 4.70
C GLU A 112 -6.46 -2.28 3.31
N SER A 113 -6.53 -3.47 2.69
CA SER A 113 -7.17 -3.68 1.40
C SER A 113 -7.91 -5.01 1.33
N MET A 114 -8.73 -5.13 0.31
CA MET A 114 -9.42 -6.38 0.02
C MET A 114 -9.35 -6.70 -1.46
N TYR A 115 -8.83 -7.88 -1.80
CA TYR A 115 -8.92 -8.40 -3.15
C TYR A 115 -10.35 -8.84 -3.40
N ILE A 116 -11.00 -8.20 -4.38
CA ILE A 116 -12.38 -8.46 -4.74
C ILE A 116 -12.50 -8.98 -6.17
N GLY A 117 -13.53 -9.75 -6.43
CA GLY A 117 -13.96 -10.11 -7.77
C GLY A 117 -15.44 -9.83 -7.92
N GLY A 118 -15.86 -9.51 -9.12
CA GLY A 118 -17.26 -9.36 -9.47
C GLY A 118 -17.58 -10.11 -10.76
N ASP A 119 -18.85 -10.36 -11.00
CA ASP A 119 -19.34 -10.84 -12.28
C ASP A 119 -19.55 -9.66 -13.26
N LYS A 120 -20.30 -9.88 -14.33
CA LYS A 120 -20.63 -8.86 -15.33
C LYS A 120 -21.74 -7.89 -14.91
N THR A 121 -22.09 -7.84 -13.62
CA THR A 121 -23.14 -6.95 -13.13
C THR A 121 -22.60 -5.95 -12.12
N ILE A 122 -22.96 -4.69 -12.26
CA ILE A 122 -22.57 -3.65 -11.30
C ILE A 122 -23.06 -3.95 -9.88
N LYS A 123 -24.18 -4.70 -9.74
CA LYS A 123 -24.66 -5.14 -8.44
C LYS A 123 -23.66 -6.02 -7.73
N SER A 124 -23.07 -7.00 -8.43
CA SER A 124 -22.05 -7.87 -7.85
C SER A 124 -20.85 -7.07 -7.35
N TRP A 125 -20.35 -6.12 -8.15
CA TRP A 125 -19.28 -5.22 -7.72
C TRP A 125 -19.65 -4.38 -6.51
N LYS A 126 -20.86 -3.83 -6.50
CA LYS A 126 -21.35 -3.08 -5.34
C LYS A 126 -21.34 -3.92 -4.06
N ASP A 127 -21.84 -5.14 -4.12
CA ASP A 127 -21.85 -6.05 -2.98
C ASP A 127 -20.41 -6.30 -2.46
N GLN A 128 -19.42 -6.42 -3.34
CA GLN A 128 -18.02 -6.59 -2.97
C GLN A 128 -17.42 -5.33 -2.31
N PHE A 129 -17.71 -4.14 -2.83
CA PHE A 129 -17.30 -2.88 -2.20
C PHE A 129 -17.91 -2.70 -0.80
N GLU A 130 -19.19 -3.11 -0.62
CA GLU A 130 -19.84 -3.07 0.69
C GLU A 130 -19.15 -3.98 1.70
N ILE A 131 -18.75 -5.20 1.29
CA ILE A 131 -18.01 -6.14 2.12
C ILE A 131 -16.64 -5.57 2.48
N ALA A 132 -15.89 -5.06 1.51
CA ALA A 132 -14.59 -4.45 1.72
C ALA A 132 -14.67 -3.30 2.75
N LYS A 133 -15.64 -2.41 2.56
CA LYS A 133 -15.90 -1.29 3.48
C LYS A 133 -16.29 -1.78 4.88
N PHE A 134 -17.13 -2.80 4.99
CA PHE A 134 -17.55 -3.36 6.29
C PHE A 134 -16.37 -3.93 7.06
N LEU A 135 -15.45 -4.61 6.38
CA LEU A 135 -14.25 -5.18 6.99
C LEU A 135 -13.15 -4.14 7.27
N GLY A 136 -13.29 -2.91 6.77
CA GLY A 136 -12.39 -1.79 7.08
C GLY A 136 -11.34 -1.49 6.02
N ALA A 137 -11.43 -2.13 4.84
CA ALA A 137 -10.53 -1.86 3.73
C ALA A 137 -10.59 -0.39 3.30
N LYS A 138 -9.43 0.19 2.98
CA LYS A 138 -9.28 1.57 2.50
C LYS A 138 -9.35 1.66 0.99
N PHE A 139 -8.97 0.59 0.31
CA PHE A 139 -9.06 0.41 -1.13
C PHE A 139 -9.35 -1.05 -1.46
N VAL A 140 -9.66 -1.32 -2.70
CA VAL A 140 -9.85 -2.69 -3.20
C VAL A 140 -8.78 -3.02 -4.22
N THR A 141 -8.36 -4.29 -4.24
CA THR A 141 -7.47 -4.85 -5.26
C THR A 141 -8.29 -5.72 -6.18
N THR A 142 -8.10 -5.64 -7.49
CA THR A 142 -8.82 -6.46 -8.46
C THR A 142 -8.22 -6.35 -9.87
N GLU A 143 -8.67 -7.20 -10.78
CA GLU A 143 -8.50 -7.08 -12.22
C GLU A 143 -9.85 -6.76 -12.87
N PRO A 144 -10.23 -5.48 -13.01
CA PRO A 144 -11.55 -5.10 -13.51
C PRO A 144 -11.75 -5.53 -14.97
N PRO A 145 -12.93 -6.03 -15.37
CA PRO A 145 -13.24 -6.30 -16.78
C PRO A 145 -13.07 -5.05 -17.63
N LEU A 146 -12.52 -5.21 -18.84
CA LEU A 146 -12.19 -4.09 -19.74
C LEU A 146 -13.41 -3.24 -20.13
N ASP A 147 -14.58 -3.85 -20.15
CA ASP A 147 -15.87 -3.25 -20.51
C ASP A 147 -16.64 -2.67 -19.31
N MET A 148 -16.03 -2.62 -18.12
CA MET A 148 -16.66 -2.12 -16.88
C MET A 148 -15.82 -1.06 -16.15
N TRP A 149 -14.82 -0.47 -16.80
CA TRP A 149 -13.95 0.51 -16.15
C TRP A 149 -14.69 1.72 -15.63
N ASP A 150 -15.54 2.33 -16.47
CA ASP A 150 -16.32 3.53 -16.09
C ASP A 150 -17.25 3.27 -14.90
N GLU A 151 -17.94 2.13 -14.90
CA GLU A 151 -18.87 1.78 -13.85
C GLU A 151 -18.15 1.47 -12.53
N ILE A 152 -17.02 0.74 -12.60
CA ILE A 152 -16.23 0.39 -11.41
C ILE A 152 -15.53 1.61 -10.85
N ASP A 153 -14.99 2.51 -11.69
CA ASP A 153 -14.41 3.77 -11.26
C ASP A 153 -15.46 4.66 -10.57
N SER A 154 -16.64 4.79 -11.19
CA SER A 154 -17.77 5.52 -10.59
C SER A 154 -18.17 4.94 -9.23
N LEU A 155 -18.23 3.61 -9.14
CA LEU A 155 -18.56 2.90 -7.90
C LEU A 155 -17.49 3.16 -6.83
N ALA A 156 -16.21 3.07 -7.18
CA ALA A 156 -15.10 3.37 -6.28
C ALA A 156 -15.20 4.79 -5.70
N GLY A 157 -15.52 5.78 -6.55
CA GLY A 157 -15.79 7.15 -6.12
C GLY A 157 -16.95 7.25 -5.13
N GLN A 158 -18.07 6.52 -5.34
CA GLN A 158 -19.20 6.49 -4.41
C GLN A 158 -18.82 5.94 -3.04
N TYR A 159 -17.96 4.92 -3.00
CA TYR A 159 -17.44 4.34 -1.75
C TYR A 159 -16.28 5.11 -1.15
N ARG A 160 -15.74 6.11 -1.86
CA ARG A 160 -14.51 6.85 -1.51
C ARG A 160 -13.33 5.90 -1.33
N MET A 161 -13.23 4.93 -2.21
CA MET A 161 -12.14 3.95 -2.27
C MET A 161 -11.38 4.11 -3.57
N LYS A 162 -10.15 3.62 -3.58
CA LYS A 162 -9.38 3.40 -4.81
C LYS A 162 -9.52 1.95 -5.27
N VAL A 163 -9.22 1.71 -6.53
CA VAL A 163 -9.08 0.39 -7.13
C VAL A 163 -7.63 0.20 -7.51
N ALA A 164 -6.93 -0.66 -6.82
CA ALA A 164 -5.58 -1.07 -7.13
C ALA A 164 -5.65 -2.23 -8.14
N ILE A 165 -5.34 -1.96 -9.39
CA ILE A 165 -5.33 -2.97 -10.45
C ILE A 165 -4.15 -3.90 -10.20
N HIS A 166 -4.46 -5.17 -9.92
CA HIS A 166 -3.48 -6.23 -9.80
C HIS A 166 -3.17 -6.82 -11.17
N GLU A 167 -1.99 -7.35 -11.33
CA GLU A 167 -1.59 -8.05 -12.52
C GLU A 167 -1.10 -9.47 -12.21
N HIS A 168 -1.48 -10.40 -13.07
CA HIS A 168 -0.83 -11.70 -13.21
C HIS A 168 0.05 -11.70 -14.47
N TRP A 169 0.72 -12.81 -14.75
CA TRP A 169 1.63 -12.90 -15.87
C TRP A 169 0.92 -12.93 -17.23
N LYS A 170 1.68 -12.70 -18.28
CA LYS A 170 1.24 -12.70 -19.68
C LYS A 170 0.49 -13.99 -20.05
N GLY A 171 -0.69 -13.83 -20.65
CA GLY A 171 -1.57 -14.93 -21.05
C GLY A 171 -2.60 -15.31 -19.97
N VAL A 172 -2.44 -14.86 -18.72
CA VAL A 172 -3.41 -15.00 -17.64
C VAL A 172 -4.13 -13.67 -17.40
N SER A 173 -3.41 -12.59 -17.14
CA SER A 173 -3.99 -11.27 -16.95
C SER A 173 -4.00 -10.42 -18.24
N LYS A 174 -4.99 -9.54 -18.35
CA LYS A 174 -5.01 -8.44 -19.32
C LYS A 174 -4.08 -7.30 -18.90
N TYR A 175 -3.76 -7.22 -17.63
CA TYR A 175 -2.95 -6.15 -17.01
C TYR A 175 -1.48 -6.55 -16.82
N TRP A 176 -1.02 -7.65 -17.43
CA TRP A 176 0.32 -8.22 -17.26
C TRP A 176 1.49 -7.25 -17.53
N HIS A 177 1.23 -6.12 -18.21
CA HIS A 177 2.22 -5.10 -18.55
C HIS A 177 1.79 -3.73 -18.02
N PRO A 178 2.70 -2.89 -17.52
CA PRO A 178 2.38 -1.54 -17.01
C PRO A 178 1.57 -0.68 -17.98
N ASP A 179 1.81 -0.79 -19.29
CA ASP A 179 1.01 -0.06 -20.31
C ASP A 179 -0.48 -0.36 -20.22
N SER A 180 -0.83 -1.62 -19.93
CA SER A 180 -2.24 -2.03 -19.81
C SER A 180 -2.88 -1.42 -18.56
N VAL A 181 -2.13 -1.34 -17.46
CA VAL A 181 -2.56 -0.69 -16.22
C VAL A 181 -2.75 0.81 -16.45
N LEU A 182 -1.77 1.48 -17.10
CA LEU A 182 -1.86 2.90 -17.45
C LEU A 182 -3.02 3.19 -18.39
N ALA A 183 -3.33 2.29 -19.34
CA ALA A 183 -4.49 2.43 -20.21
C ALA A 183 -5.80 2.42 -19.42
N ALA A 184 -5.90 1.57 -18.38
CA ALA A 184 -7.07 1.52 -17.52
C ALA A 184 -7.17 2.73 -16.58
N ILE A 185 -6.04 3.25 -16.09
CA ILE A 185 -6.00 4.44 -15.22
C ILE A 185 -6.41 5.71 -15.98
N LYS A 186 -6.13 5.77 -17.29
CA LYS A 186 -6.43 6.93 -18.11
C LYS A 186 -7.93 7.22 -18.16
N GLY A 187 -8.35 8.32 -17.55
CA GLY A 187 -9.75 8.71 -17.46
C GLY A 187 -10.50 8.14 -16.26
N HIS A 188 -9.86 7.28 -15.46
CA HIS A 188 -10.45 6.66 -14.27
C HIS A 188 -9.67 7.08 -13.01
N PRO A 189 -10.01 8.23 -12.40
CA PRO A 189 -9.22 8.85 -11.33
C PRO A 189 -9.17 8.03 -10.03
N ASN A 190 -10.03 7.03 -9.89
CA ASN A 190 -10.01 6.14 -8.73
C ASN A 190 -9.16 4.89 -8.95
N PHE A 191 -8.65 4.66 -10.17
CA PHE A 191 -7.78 3.53 -10.48
C PHE A 191 -6.31 3.86 -10.22
N GLY A 192 -5.55 2.84 -9.83
CA GLY A 192 -4.09 2.83 -9.71
C GLY A 192 -3.59 1.38 -9.78
N ALA A 193 -2.34 1.14 -9.45
CA ALA A 193 -1.71 -0.17 -9.54
C ALA A 193 -1.53 -0.82 -8.16
N CYS A 194 -1.80 -2.12 -8.07
CA CYS A 194 -1.22 -3.02 -7.10
C CYS A 194 -0.07 -3.76 -7.78
N ALA A 195 1.15 -3.28 -7.63
CA ALA A 195 2.32 -3.73 -8.35
C ALA A 195 2.84 -5.07 -7.81
N ASP A 196 2.65 -6.16 -8.56
CA ASP A 196 3.19 -7.48 -8.21
C ASP A 196 4.60 -7.66 -8.80
N LEU A 197 5.60 -7.62 -7.91
CA LEU A 197 7.01 -7.62 -8.31
C LEU A 197 7.49 -8.98 -8.85
N GLY A 198 6.75 -10.06 -8.68
CA GLY A 198 7.07 -11.40 -9.20
C GLY A 198 6.38 -11.73 -10.52
N HIS A 199 5.20 -11.18 -10.77
CA HIS A 199 4.47 -11.47 -12.02
C HIS A 199 5.05 -10.74 -13.24
N TRP A 200 5.58 -9.55 -13.05
CA TRP A 200 6.27 -8.83 -14.11
C TRP A 200 7.47 -9.58 -14.67
N PRO A 201 8.45 -10.02 -13.85
CA PRO A 201 9.61 -10.73 -14.40
C PRO A 201 9.27 -12.11 -14.95
N LYS A 202 8.20 -12.79 -14.50
CA LYS A 202 7.64 -13.97 -15.20
C LYS A 202 7.34 -13.66 -16.67
N SER A 203 6.87 -12.44 -16.95
CA SER A 203 6.44 -11.97 -18.28
C SER A 203 7.55 -11.25 -19.05
N GLY A 204 8.78 -11.22 -18.54
CA GLY A 204 9.91 -10.54 -19.17
C GLY A 204 9.91 -9.03 -18.98
N VAL A 205 9.19 -8.50 -17.99
CA VAL A 205 9.18 -7.08 -17.61
C VAL A 205 10.08 -6.87 -16.38
N ASN A 206 10.99 -5.90 -16.43
CA ASN A 206 11.83 -5.58 -15.28
C ASN A 206 11.02 -4.84 -14.22
N PRO A 207 10.98 -5.31 -12.95
CA PRO A 207 10.17 -4.68 -11.91
C PRO A 207 10.55 -3.23 -11.60
N VAL A 208 11.84 -2.88 -11.62
CA VAL A 208 12.31 -1.51 -11.37
C VAL A 208 11.81 -0.56 -12.46
N ASP A 209 11.86 -0.99 -13.72
CA ASP A 209 11.38 -0.19 -14.85
C ASP A 209 9.86 -0.05 -14.83
N ALA A 210 9.14 -1.13 -14.45
CA ALA A 210 7.69 -1.11 -14.30
C ALA A 210 7.25 -0.14 -13.18
N VAL A 211 7.93 -0.15 -12.03
CA VAL A 211 7.67 0.79 -10.93
C VAL A 211 7.93 2.24 -11.36
N LYS A 212 9.01 2.51 -12.13
CA LYS A 212 9.25 3.84 -12.71
C LYS A 212 8.15 4.27 -13.67
N GLN A 213 7.71 3.36 -14.54
CA GLN A 213 6.67 3.64 -15.52
C GLN A 213 5.33 3.98 -14.86
N LEU A 214 5.04 3.38 -13.69
CA LEU A 214 3.82 3.59 -12.90
C LEU A 214 3.97 4.71 -11.86
N GLU A 215 4.97 5.60 -11.98
CA GLU A 215 5.19 6.71 -11.03
C GLU A 215 3.91 7.52 -10.80
N GLY A 216 3.56 7.73 -9.52
CA GLY A 216 2.37 8.46 -9.10
C GLY A 216 1.05 7.67 -9.19
N HIS A 217 1.10 6.41 -9.64
CA HIS A 217 -0.09 5.57 -9.81
C HIS A 217 -0.09 4.32 -8.93
N ILE A 218 0.99 4.02 -8.20
CA ILE A 218 1.08 2.83 -7.35
C ILE A 218 0.32 3.06 -6.05
N ILE A 219 -0.64 2.19 -5.75
CA ILE A 219 -1.44 2.19 -4.52
C ILE A 219 -0.91 1.18 -3.52
N ALA A 220 -0.48 -0.01 -3.99
CA ALA A 220 0.04 -1.09 -3.17
C ALA A 220 1.10 -1.89 -3.91
N ILE A 221 1.87 -2.67 -3.16
CA ILE A 221 2.90 -3.57 -3.69
C ILE A 221 2.63 -4.98 -3.18
N HIS A 222 2.74 -5.98 -4.08
CA HIS A 222 2.93 -7.37 -3.67
C HIS A 222 4.42 -7.73 -3.75
N LEU A 223 5.00 -8.05 -2.59
CA LEU A 223 6.34 -8.61 -2.49
C LEU A 223 6.28 -10.07 -2.89
N LYS A 224 6.68 -10.34 -4.10
CA LYS A 224 6.80 -11.67 -4.69
C LYS A 224 8.12 -11.76 -5.43
N ASP A 225 8.82 -12.88 -5.34
CA ASP A 225 10.12 -13.09 -5.97
C ASP A 225 10.10 -14.38 -6.81
N ILE A 226 10.89 -14.43 -7.85
CA ILE A 226 11.00 -15.60 -8.73
C ILE A 226 12.46 -15.91 -9.04
N ALA A 227 12.77 -17.16 -9.39
CA ALA A 227 14.15 -17.59 -9.62
C ALA A 227 14.66 -17.30 -11.05
N GLU A 228 13.79 -17.11 -12.04
CA GLU A 228 14.16 -16.98 -13.45
C GLU A 228 13.34 -15.90 -14.15
N PHE A 229 14.03 -15.07 -14.95
CA PHE A 229 13.40 -14.04 -15.76
C PHE A 229 12.75 -14.63 -17.02
N ASN A 230 11.58 -14.10 -17.41
CA ASN A 230 10.84 -14.50 -18.61
C ASN A 230 10.48 -16.00 -18.65
N ASN A 231 10.11 -16.54 -17.49
CA ASN A 231 9.64 -17.92 -17.36
C ASN A 231 8.27 -17.98 -16.65
N MET A 232 7.19 -18.05 -17.42
CA MET A 232 5.82 -18.05 -16.89
C MET A 232 5.41 -19.35 -16.19
N LYS A 233 6.23 -20.40 -16.24
CA LYS A 233 5.93 -21.72 -15.64
C LYS A 233 6.55 -21.90 -14.25
N ILE A 234 7.41 -20.98 -13.85
CA ILE A 234 8.14 -21.08 -12.59
C ILE A 234 7.22 -20.70 -11.42
N GLN A 235 7.42 -21.37 -10.30
CA GLN A 235 6.85 -20.97 -9.01
C GLN A 235 7.65 -19.80 -8.43
N ASP A 236 7.00 -19.02 -7.56
CA ASP A 236 7.68 -18.00 -6.77
C ASP A 236 8.58 -18.64 -5.70
N VAL A 237 9.60 -17.90 -5.29
CA VAL A 237 10.57 -18.28 -4.26
C VAL A 237 10.48 -17.31 -3.08
N PRO A 238 11.04 -17.64 -1.90
CA PRO A 238 11.09 -16.69 -0.78
C PRO A 238 11.74 -15.38 -1.20
N VAL A 239 11.14 -14.25 -0.82
CA VAL A 239 11.59 -12.91 -1.17
C VAL A 239 13.06 -12.69 -0.76
N GLY A 240 13.85 -12.14 -1.66
CA GLY A 240 15.29 -11.92 -1.48
C GLY A 240 16.16 -13.13 -1.85
N THR A 241 15.56 -14.23 -2.34
CA THR A 241 16.31 -15.41 -2.80
C THR A 241 16.22 -15.62 -4.33
N GLY A 242 15.43 -14.81 -5.00
CA GLY A 242 15.26 -14.83 -6.46
C GLY A 242 16.02 -13.73 -7.17
N ILE A 243 15.44 -13.23 -8.25
CA ILE A 243 16.09 -12.31 -9.19
C ILE A 243 15.63 -10.86 -9.07
N VAL A 244 14.60 -10.56 -8.26
CA VAL A 244 14.06 -9.21 -8.14
C VAL A 244 15.06 -8.33 -7.37
N ASP A 245 15.45 -7.21 -7.96
CA ASP A 245 16.30 -6.21 -7.30
C ASP A 245 15.46 -5.34 -6.35
N PHE A 246 15.09 -5.90 -5.19
CA PHE A 246 14.32 -5.18 -4.17
C PHE A 246 15.00 -3.92 -3.66
N PRO A 247 16.34 -3.87 -3.45
CA PRO A 247 17.01 -2.62 -3.11
C PRO A 247 16.73 -1.50 -4.10
N ALA A 248 16.80 -1.78 -5.42
CA ALA A 248 16.52 -0.80 -6.45
C ALA A 248 15.03 -0.42 -6.49
N VAL A 249 14.12 -1.39 -6.30
CA VAL A 249 12.67 -1.13 -6.20
C VAL A 249 12.37 -0.22 -5.01
N PHE A 250 12.90 -0.52 -3.82
CA PHE A 250 12.66 0.30 -2.62
C PHE A 250 13.26 1.70 -2.74
N ALA A 251 14.45 1.83 -3.34
CA ALA A 251 15.04 3.14 -3.62
C ALA A 251 14.13 3.97 -4.56
N GLU A 252 13.55 3.35 -5.57
CA GLU A 252 12.65 3.99 -6.51
C GLU A 252 11.31 4.37 -5.86
N LEU A 253 10.71 3.49 -5.06
CA LEU A 253 9.49 3.80 -4.29
C LEU A 253 9.70 4.98 -3.33
N LYS A 254 10.87 5.04 -2.66
CA LYS A 254 11.25 6.17 -1.81
C LYS A 254 11.36 7.47 -2.63
N ARG A 255 12.02 7.42 -3.79
CA ARG A 255 12.14 8.57 -4.71
C ARG A 255 10.76 9.10 -5.12
N GLN A 256 9.79 8.19 -5.35
CA GLN A 256 8.41 8.52 -5.72
C GLN A 256 7.54 8.97 -4.55
N HIS A 257 8.06 9.00 -3.32
CA HIS A 257 7.28 9.26 -2.11
C HIS A 257 6.08 8.31 -1.95
N PHE A 258 6.24 7.04 -2.36
CA PHE A 258 5.23 6.02 -2.15
C PHE A 258 4.89 5.91 -0.66
N ASP A 259 3.60 5.82 -0.32
CA ASP A 259 3.09 5.76 1.05
C ASP A 259 2.08 4.62 1.28
N GLY A 260 1.88 3.79 0.26
CA GLY A 260 0.97 2.65 0.31
C GLY A 260 1.50 1.44 1.11
N PRO A 261 0.65 0.43 1.33
CA PRO A 261 1.07 -0.82 1.96
C PRO A 261 1.85 -1.72 1.01
N ILE A 262 2.67 -2.57 1.61
CA ILE A 262 3.42 -3.64 0.94
C ILE A 262 2.97 -4.96 1.55
N TYR A 263 2.52 -5.91 0.71
CA TYR A 263 2.05 -7.21 1.16
C TYR A 263 2.99 -8.32 0.71
N ILE A 264 3.33 -9.22 1.60
CA ILE A 264 3.98 -10.48 1.28
C ILE A 264 2.94 -11.37 0.59
N GLU A 265 3.23 -11.83 -0.60
CA GLU A 265 2.37 -12.77 -1.31
C GLU A 265 3.17 -13.94 -1.89
N ARG A 266 2.61 -15.15 -1.71
CA ARG A 266 3.15 -16.41 -2.19
C ARG A 266 2.06 -17.19 -2.92
N ASP A 267 2.34 -17.62 -4.16
CA ASP A 267 1.52 -18.59 -4.90
C ASP A 267 1.97 -20.03 -4.65
N ALA A 268 3.28 -20.22 -4.36
CA ALA A 268 3.83 -21.51 -4.05
C ALA A 268 3.32 -22.05 -2.70
N GLU A 269 3.19 -23.38 -2.61
CA GLU A 269 2.72 -24.06 -1.43
C GLU A 269 3.88 -24.77 -0.72
N ASP A 270 4.54 -24.09 0.22
CA ASP A 270 5.56 -24.69 1.06
C ASP A 270 4.92 -25.65 2.08
N LYS A 271 5.60 -26.71 2.43
CA LYS A 271 5.10 -27.66 3.45
C LYS A 271 5.88 -27.48 4.77
N PRO A 272 5.21 -27.48 5.93
CA PRO A 272 3.76 -27.62 6.13
C PRO A 272 2.95 -26.35 5.81
N SER A 273 3.56 -25.19 5.66
CA SER A 273 2.94 -23.92 5.32
C SER A 273 3.96 -22.90 4.78
N ASN A 274 3.50 -21.79 4.24
CA ASN A 274 4.35 -20.67 3.79
C ASN A 274 4.92 -19.82 4.95
N LEU A 275 4.59 -20.11 6.22
CA LEU A 275 5.05 -19.30 7.36
C LEU A 275 6.58 -19.15 7.44
N PRO A 276 7.40 -20.19 7.26
CA PRO A 276 8.86 -20.03 7.28
C PRO A 276 9.37 -19.05 6.21
N SER A 277 8.77 -19.05 5.02
CA SER A 277 9.08 -18.12 3.93
C SER A 277 8.63 -16.71 4.25
N VAL A 278 7.45 -16.55 4.86
CA VAL A 278 6.94 -15.24 5.31
C VAL A 278 7.86 -14.65 6.38
N LEU A 279 8.28 -15.42 7.39
CA LEU A 279 9.21 -14.95 8.42
C LEU A 279 10.54 -14.47 7.84
N LYS A 280 11.11 -15.21 6.88
CA LYS A 280 12.33 -14.79 6.18
C LYS A 280 12.11 -13.49 5.39
N THR A 281 10.95 -13.33 4.78
CA THR A 281 10.60 -12.11 4.05
C THR A 281 10.45 -10.92 5.00
N VAL A 282 9.84 -11.09 6.18
CA VAL A 282 9.75 -10.06 7.22
C VAL A 282 11.15 -9.63 7.67
N GLU A 283 12.05 -10.58 7.95
CA GLU A 283 13.44 -10.29 8.31
C GLU A 283 14.16 -9.53 7.19
N TYR A 284 14.08 -10.04 5.96
CA TYR A 284 14.67 -9.39 4.79
C TYR A 284 14.17 -7.96 4.60
N TYR A 285 12.84 -7.76 4.65
CA TYR A 285 12.23 -6.44 4.53
C TYR A 285 12.75 -5.47 5.59
N ASN A 286 12.77 -5.89 6.85
CA ASN A 286 13.25 -5.06 7.95
C ASN A 286 14.72 -4.68 7.77
N ASP A 287 15.56 -5.57 7.24
CA ASP A 287 16.96 -5.29 6.96
C ASP A 287 17.13 -4.33 5.76
N GLN A 288 16.26 -4.40 4.76
CA GLN A 288 16.25 -3.43 3.67
C GLN A 288 15.81 -2.04 4.16
N MET A 289 14.78 -1.96 5.01
CA MET A 289 14.28 -0.68 5.53
C MET A 289 15.35 0.07 6.34
N LYS A 290 16.25 -0.63 7.04
CA LYS A 290 17.42 0.00 7.71
C LYS A 290 18.39 0.64 6.71
N LYS A 291 18.45 0.17 5.47
CA LYS A 291 19.34 0.69 4.43
C LYS A 291 18.70 1.81 3.60
N VAL A 292 17.38 1.85 3.55
CA VAL A 292 16.60 2.86 2.82
C VAL A 292 16.49 4.17 3.61
N GLN A 293 16.79 4.17 4.89
CA GLN A 293 16.78 5.35 5.79
C GLN A 293 17.79 6.47 5.40
#